data_2dcdb6b9949e56346e1ca2d64e04e9e9
#
_entry.id   2dcdb6b9949e56346e1ca2d64e04e9e9
#
_cell.length_a   1.000
_cell.length_b   1.000
_cell.length_c   1.000
_cell.angle_alpha   90.00
_cell.angle_beta   90.00
_cell.angle_gamma   90.00
#
_symmetry.space_group_name_H-M   'P 1'
#
loop_
_entity.id
_entity.type
_entity.pdbx_description
1 polymer ?
#
loop_
_entity_poly.entity_id
_entity_poly.type
_entity_poly.pdbx_seq_one_letter_code
_entity_poly.pdbx_strand_id
1 'polypeptide(L)'
;MQPAAAATPAPARSSVDILGDYWPGIQIYYPPVKYAPSLGIYEDLEQAAQRFRKHGWNTTSHTLLFDLEDGCRQKEMSRELLRRELPQMPRRKEVQVAVRINPFRTDEYELDLKLVRDLAEHFDVVMLAKAGEAYGAPEIRDLSAVLVGLNHRITIQPIIEHPKSLKIAPELMQYSTVKHVVFGIHDFSKAMGIHITPRNWTEELKFYLHDILFEARIAGKGVIGAVETLIGQSSMPEEIVEPDDVRRWLDLHGDEESRVVYKHAMEEASMGLSGKQVIHPSHIHPCKVAFTPSPSDVKTKIAILKAAIEADALLGGAIKFQGEMLDPPMFGKALQTLLRAHALHALSPDDTGFAIEVLRKLPEQVVRENWPYGVIL
;
A
#
# COMPACT_ATOMS: atom_id res chain seq x y z
N MET A 1 -19.18 39.86 -4.46
CA MET A 1 -18.56 38.52 -4.50
C MET A 1 -17.35 38.60 -5.42
N GLN A 2 -16.16 38.63 -4.88
CA GLN A 2 -14.93 38.52 -5.66
C GLN A 2 -14.72 37.05 -6.05
N PRO A 3 -14.28 36.74 -7.28
CA PRO A 3 -13.95 35.38 -7.65
C PRO A 3 -12.70 34.94 -6.88
N ALA A 4 -12.76 33.72 -6.34
CA ALA A 4 -11.64 33.09 -5.66
C ALA A 4 -10.45 33.01 -6.63
N ALA A 5 -9.28 33.47 -6.16
CA ALA A 5 -8.04 33.39 -6.91
C ALA A 5 -7.75 31.92 -7.27
N ALA A 6 -7.54 31.66 -8.54
CA ALA A 6 -7.13 30.35 -9.03
C ALA A 6 -5.79 29.98 -8.38
N ALA A 7 -5.75 28.82 -7.73
CA ALA A 7 -4.54 28.29 -7.14
C ALA A 7 -3.48 28.13 -8.23
N THR A 8 -2.29 28.69 -7.98
CA THR A 8 -1.13 28.54 -8.88
C THR A 8 -0.84 27.05 -9.05
N PRO A 9 -0.73 26.51 -10.27
CA PRO A 9 -0.40 25.11 -10.47
C PRO A 9 0.98 24.82 -9.84
N ALA A 10 1.07 23.73 -9.09
CA ALA A 10 2.32 23.26 -8.53
C ALA A 10 3.36 23.06 -9.66
N PRO A 11 4.64 23.32 -9.43
CA PRO A 11 5.67 23.14 -10.45
C PRO A 11 5.65 21.70 -10.97
N ALA A 12 5.76 21.52 -12.29
CA ALA A 12 5.80 20.21 -12.92
C ALA A 12 6.90 19.35 -12.28
N ARG A 13 6.53 18.21 -11.69
CA ARG A 13 7.48 17.26 -11.12
C ARG A 13 8.35 16.67 -12.24
N SER A 14 9.62 16.42 -11.96
CA SER A 14 10.49 15.72 -12.91
C SER A 14 9.95 14.30 -13.16
N SER A 15 10.23 13.71 -14.32
CA SER A 15 9.82 12.33 -14.64
C SER A 15 10.36 11.30 -13.64
N VAL A 16 11.38 11.63 -12.86
CA VAL A 16 11.96 10.81 -11.79
C VAL A 16 11.11 10.87 -10.52
N ASP A 17 10.48 12.02 -10.21
CA ASP A 17 9.59 12.18 -9.06
C ASP A 17 8.25 11.45 -9.25
N ILE A 18 7.90 11.15 -10.51
CA ILE A 18 6.66 10.46 -10.89
C ILE A 18 6.72 8.97 -10.54
N LEU A 19 7.90 8.38 -10.57
CA LEU A 19 8.10 6.93 -10.49
C LEU A 19 8.07 6.38 -9.05
N GLY A 20 8.36 7.19 -8.04
CA GLY A 20 8.71 6.73 -6.70
C GLY A 20 7.60 6.75 -5.64
N ASP A 21 6.57 7.58 -5.79
CA ASP A 21 5.84 8.07 -4.60
C ASP A 21 4.58 7.29 -4.18
N TYR A 22 4.11 6.25 -4.91
CA TYR A 22 2.72 5.83 -4.71
C TYR A 22 2.41 4.33 -4.68
N TRP A 23 3.40 3.46 -4.45
CA TRP A 23 3.12 2.03 -4.32
C TRP A 23 3.33 1.54 -2.89
N PRO A 24 2.26 1.32 -2.07
CA PRO A 24 2.43 0.95 -0.67
C PRO A 24 3.00 -0.46 -0.47
N GLY A 25 2.82 -1.37 -1.46
CA GLY A 25 3.33 -2.74 -1.34
C GLY A 25 2.81 -3.45 -0.09
N ILE A 26 3.70 -4.10 0.64
CA ILE A 26 3.37 -4.84 1.86
C ILE A 26 3.50 -3.94 3.08
N GLN A 27 2.42 -3.85 3.85
CA GLN A 27 2.33 -3.10 5.09
C GLN A 27 2.31 -4.07 6.27
N ILE A 28 3.31 -3.98 7.17
CA ILE A 28 3.29 -4.78 8.40
C ILE A 28 2.74 -3.97 9.55
N TYR A 29 1.71 -4.51 10.22
CA TYR A 29 1.25 -4.00 11.49
C TYR A 29 2.31 -4.21 12.57
N TYR A 30 2.66 -3.14 13.24
CA TYR A 30 3.61 -3.15 14.35
C TYR A 30 2.93 -2.56 15.59
N PRO A 31 2.53 -3.40 16.56
CA PRO A 31 2.02 -2.90 17.84
C PRO A 31 3.18 -2.26 18.60
N PRO A 32 3.10 -0.96 18.95
CA PRO A 32 4.19 -0.30 19.66
C PRO A 32 4.48 -0.95 21.01
N VAL A 33 3.43 -1.33 21.74
CA VAL A 33 3.54 -2.09 23.01
C VAL A 33 2.82 -3.43 22.88
N LYS A 34 3.50 -4.53 23.19
CA LYS A 34 2.95 -5.88 23.11
C LYS A 34 2.53 -6.43 24.46
N TYR A 35 1.50 -7.28 24.44
CA TYR A 35 1.20 -8.18 25.54
C TYR A 35 2.14 -9.39 25.48
N ALA A 36 2.76 -9.73 26.60
CA ALA A 36 3.62 -10.90 26.77
C ALA A 36 2.81 -12.03 27.46
N PRO A 37 2.22 -12.97 26.69
CA PRO A 37 1.30 -13.98 27.25
C PRO A 37 1.97 -14.88 28.30
N SER A 38 3.25 -15.17 28.13
CA SER A 38 4.03 -15.99 29.06
C SER A 38 4.20 -15.36 30.44
N LEU A 39 4.08 -14.02 30.54
CA LEU A 39 4.23 -13.26 31.76
C LEU A 39 2.87 -12.71 32.27
N GLY A 40 1.82 -12.76 31.45
CA GLY A 40 0.50 -12.21 31.78
C GLY A 40 0.45 -10.69 31.89
N ILE A 41 1.44 -9.98 31.34
CA ILE A 41 1.59 -8.52 31.43
C ILE A 41 1.93 -7.91 30.07
N TYR A 42 1.77 -6.59 29.95
CA TYR A 42 2.32 -5.83 28.81
C TYR A 42 3.80 -5.55 29.02
N GLU A 43 4.53 -5.42 27.92
CA GLU A 43 5.90 -4.88 27.92
C GLU A 43 5.92 -3.52 28.63
N ASP A 44 6.95 -3.23 29.40
CA ASP A 44 7.26 -1.88 29.81
C ASP A 44 7.86 -1.05 28.65
N LEU A 45 8.02 0.23 28.88
CA LEU A 45 8.48 1.16 27.85
C LEU A 45 9.88 0.83 27.33
N GLU A 46 10.78 0.32 28.18
CA GLU A 46 12.14 -0.01 27.78
C GLU A 46 12.20 -1.34 26.99
N GLN A 47 11.45 -2.34 27.41
CA GLN A 47 11.31 -3.61 26.67
C GLN A 47 10.72 -3.35 25.27
N ALA A 48 9.67 -2.52 25.19
CA ALA A 48 9.05 -2.12 23.93
C ALA A 48 10.04 -1.37 23.04
N ALA A 49 10.86 -0.48 23.59
CA ALA A 49 11.88 0.26 22.85
C ALA A 49 12.98 -0.64 22.31
N GLN A 50 13.49 -1.57 23.12
CA GLN A 50 14.50 -2.55 22.69
C GLN A 50 13.96 -3.42 21.56
N ARG A 51 12.72 -3.90 21.65
CA ARG A 51 12.08 -4.66 20.59
C ARG A 51 11.90 -3.82 19.33
N PHE A 52 11.49 -2.54 19.46
CA PHE A 52 11.33 -1.65 18.32
C PHE A 52 12.65 -1.41 17.59
N ARG A 53 13.73 -1.10 18.31
CA ARG A 53 15.08 -0.96 17.72
C ARG A 53 15.54 -2.23 17.02
N LYS A 54 15.28 -3.41 17.62
CA LYS A 54 15.69 -4.69 17.07
C LYS A 54 14.90 -5.09 15.81
N HIS A 55 13.60 -4.94 15.82
CA HIS A 55 12.70 -5.48 14.79
C HIS A 55 12.01 -4.42 13.94
N GLY A 56 11.56 -3.31 14.53
CA GLY A 56 10.90 -2.23 13.80
C GLY A 56 11.86 -1.51 12.86
N TRP A 57 13.03 -1.11 13.36
CA TRP A 57 14.06 -0.43 12.56
C TRP A 57 14.58 -1.28 11.40
N ASN A 58 14.54 -2.60 11.53
CA ASN A 58 15.06 -3.55 10.55
C ASN A 58 13.96 -4.28 9.75
N THR A 59 12.74 -3.72 9.73
CA THR A 59 11.67 -4.33 8.92
C THR A 59 12.06 -4.44 7.46
N THR A 60 11.70 -5.54 6.81
CA THR A 60 11.86 -5.74 5.37
C THR A 60 10.58 -5.44 4.58
N SER A 61 9.50 -4.99 5.24
CA SER A 61 8.25 -4.56 4.59
C SER A 61 8.44 -3.23 3.86
N HIS A 62 7.55 -2.93 2.91
CA HIS A 62 7.53 -1.62 2.25
C HIS A 62 6.94 -0.52 3.16
N THR A 63 6.10 -0.89 4.12
CA THR A 63 5.54 0.04 5.09
C THR A 63 5.58 -0.56 6.50
N LEU A 64 6.11 0.19 7.44
CA LEU A 64 6.00 -0.08 8.87
C LEU A 64 4.79 0.70 9.40
N LEU A 65 3.74 -0.02 9.80
CA LEU A 65 2.47 0.55 10.23
C LEU A 65 2.32 0.40 11.75
N PHE A 66 2.41 1.50 12.47
CA PHE A 66 2.11 1.54 13.90
C PHE A 66 0.60 1.55 14.14
N ASP A 67 0.15 0.69 15.03
CA ASP A 67 -1.27 0.59 15.36
C ASP A 67 -1.58 1.25 16.71
N LEU A 68 -2.45 2.26 16.71
CA LEU A 68 -2.97 2.93 17.90
C LEU A 68 -4.48 2.69 18.11
N GLU A 69 -5.08 1.85 17.25
CA GLU A 69 -6.54 1.60 17.28
C GLU A 69 -6.84 0.26 17.98
N ASP A 70 -7.62 -0.63 17.40
CA ASP A 70 -8.18 -1.84 18.03
C ASP A 70 -7.11 -2.84 18.48
N GLY A 71 -6.00 -2.95 17.78
CA GLY A 71 -4.86 -3.81 18.16
C GLY A 71 -4.00 -3.26 19.30
N CYS A 72 -4.26 -2.03 19.76
CA CYS A 72 -3.45 -1.35 20.76
C CYS A 72 -4.25 -1.07 22.05
N ARG A 73 -3.99 -1.81 23.12
CA ARG A 73 -4.59 -1.55 24.43
C ARG A 73 -3.82 -0.51 25.26
N GLN A 74 -2.50 -0.44 25.08
CA GLN A 74 -1.63 0.50 25.83
C GLN A 74 -1.37 1.77 24.99
N LYS A 75 -2.43 2.51 24.65
CA LYS A 75 -2.36 3.62 23.69
C LYS A 75 -1.45 4.75 24.17
N GLU A 76 -1.54 5.16 25.42
CA GLU A 76 -0.70 6.23 25.98
C GLU A 76 0.77 5.86 25.95
N MET A 77 1.13 4.67 26.46
CA MET A 77 2.51 4.16 26.42
C MET A 77 3.02 3.99 25.00
N SER A 78 2.15 3.61 24.07
CA SER A 78 2.48 3.49 22.65
C SER A 78 2.80 4.85 22.01
N ARG A 79 2.03 5.89 22.34
CA ARG A 79 2.34 7.26 21.89
C ARG A 79 3.64 7.78 22.49
N GLU A 80 3.91 7.48 23.77
CA GLU A 80 5.16 7.85 24.44
C GLU A 80 6.36 7.16 23.77
N LEU A 81 6.24 5.85 23.50
CA LEU A 81 7.27 5.10 22.78
C LEU A 81 7.59 5.72 21.43
N LEU A 82 6.55 6.04 20.65
CA LEU A 82 6.74 6.64 19.32
C LEU A 82 7.40 8.02 19.40
N ARG A 83 7.02 8.88 20.37
CA ARG A 83 7.70 10.17 20.57
C ARG A 83 9.18 10.01 20.92
N ARG A 84 9.52 8.98 21.69
CA ARG A 84 10.90 8.72 22.12
C ARG A 84 11.75 8.11 21.02
N GLU A 85 11.23 7.12 20.32
CA GLU A 85 12.02 6.24 19.45
C GLU A 85 11.98 6.63 17.97
N LEU A 86 10.84 7.15 17.49
CA LEU A 86 10.68 7.42 16.06
C LEU A 86 11.65 8.50 15.53
N PRO A 87 11.96 9.59 16.27
CA PRO A 87 12.96 10.57 15.85
C PRO A 87 14.38 10.01 15.72
N GLN A 88 14.67 8.89 16.39
CA GLN A 88 15.99 8.23 16.35
C GLN A 88 16.05 7.11 15.30
N MET A 89 14.91 6.71 14.72
CA MET A 89 14.86 5.62 13.75
C MET A 89 15.57 6.02 12.45
N PRO A 90 16.51 5.18 11.95
CA PRO A 90 17.15 5.41 10.67
C PRO A 90 16.11 5.42 9.54
N ARG A 91 16.01 6.54 8.81
CA ARG A 91 15.10 6.65 7.67
C ARG A 91 15.68 5.90 6.47
N ARG A 92 14.91 4.99 5.90
CA ARG A 92 15.22 4.25 4.69
C ARG A 92 14.22 4.64 3.60
N LYS A 93 14.73 4.94 2.39
CA LYS A 93 13.90 5.41 1.27
C LYS A 93 12.88 4.37 0.80
N GLU A 94 13.22 3.08 0.98
CA GLU A 94 12.39 1.94 0.58
C GLU A 94 11.32 1.57 1.61
N VAL A 95 11.27 2.24 2.77
CA VAL A 95 10.32 1.95 3.84
C VAL A 95 9.53 3.19 4.22
N GLN A 96 8.23 3.16 4.00
CA GLN A 96 7.31 4.15 4.51
C GLN A 96 7.01 3.91 5.99
N VAL A 97 6.77 4.98 6.71
CA VAL A 97 6.34 4.95 8.11
C VAL A 97 4.90 5.42 8.20
N ALA A 98 4.04 4.55 8.68
CA ALA A 98 2.61 4.80 8.79
C ALA A 98 2.12 4.68 10.23
N VAL A 99 1.04 5.37 10.56
CA VAL A 99 0.33 5.23 11.83
C VAL A 99 -1.17 5.08 11.58
N ARG A 100 -1.78 4.03 12.14
CA ARG A 100 -3.24 3.89 12.22
C ARG A 100 -3.74 4.61 13.46
N ILE A 101 -4.55 5.63 13.24
CA ILE A 101 -5.17 6.45 14.29
C ILE A 101 -6.61 6.01 14.54
N ASN A 102 -7.11 6.37 15.71
CA ASN A 102 -8.47 6.07 16.15
C ASN A 102 -9.52 6.80 15.29
N PRO A 103 -10.81 6.38 15.35
CA PRO A 103 -11.89 6.97 14.57
C PRO A 103 -12.05 8.48 14.85
N PHE A 104 -12.40 9.21 13.80
CA PHE A 104 -12.52 10.66 13.79
C PHE A 104 -13.37 11.22 14.95
N ARG A 105 -12.89 12.27 15.61
CA ARG A 105 -13.54 12.96 16.75
C ARG A 105 -13.80 12.12 17.99
N THR A 106 -13.08 11.02 18.19
CA THR A 106 -13.00 10.37 19.51
C THR A 106 -11.92 11.03 20.35
N ASP A 107 -11.97 10.85 21.68
CA ASP A 107 -10.91 11.37 22.58
C ASP A 107 -9.53 10.82 22.18
N GLU A 108 -9.48 9.55 21.81
CA GLU A 108 -8.25 8.90 21.33
C GLU A 108 -7.76 9.47 19.99
N TYR A 109 -8.66 9.85 19.09
CA TYR A 109 -8.30 10.53 17.84
C TYR A 109 -7.57 11.85 18.09
N GLU A 110 -8.03 12.66 19.03
CA GLU A 110 -7.40 13.95 19.33
C GLU A 110 -5.99 13.76 19.92
N LEU A 111 -5.79 12.71 20.74
CA LEU A 111 -4.48 12.34 21.27
C LEU A 111 -3.54 11.80 20.19
N ASP A 112 -4.07 11.01 19.26
CA ASP A 112 -3.31 10.50 18.09
C ASP A 112 -2.95 11.64 17.15
N LEU A 113 -3.89 12.57 16.90
CA LEU A 113 -3.63 13.72 16.04
C LEU A 113 -2.56 14.65 16.64
N LYS A 114 -2.51 14.76 17.98
CA LYS A 114 -1.42 15.46 18.66
C LYS A 114 -0.07 14.75 18.41
N LEU A 115 -0.04 13.42 18.52
CA LEU A 115 1.17 12.65 18.18
C LEU A 115 1.60 12.88 16.73
N VAL A 116 0.66 12.86 15.79
CA VAL A 116 0.95 13.11 14.36
C VAL A 116 1.52 14.52 14.17
N ARG A 117 0.99 15.53 14.87
CA ARG A 117 1.55 16.89 14.84
C ARG A 117 2.97 16.96 15.40
N ASP A 118 3.21 16.29 16.52
CA ASP A 118 4.53 16.27 17.19
C ASP A 118 5.60 15.59 16.32
N LEU A 119 5.20 14.62 15.46
CA LEU A 119 6.09 13.76 14.68
C LEU A 119 5.85 13.83 13.16
N ALA A 120 5.30 14.94 12.65
CA ALA A 120 4.89 15.07 11.25
C ALA A 120 6.01 14.79 10.23
N GLU A 121 7.27 15.10 10.56
CA GLU A 121 8.42 14.84 9.70
C GLU A 121 8.84 13.34 9.65
N HIS A 122 8.27 12.53 10.54
CA HIS A 122 8.60 11.11 10.66
C HIS A 122 7.53 10.18 10.07
N PHE A 123 6.34 10.69 9.75
CA PHE A 123 5.28 9.91 9.13
C PHE A 123 5.14 10.21 7.62
N ASP A 124 4.94 9.17 6.83
CA ASP A 124 4.60 9.26 5.41
C ASP A 124 3.10 9.05 5.20
N VAL A 125 2.45 8.30 6.12
CA VAL A 125 1.05 7.90 5.99
C VAL A 125 0.33 7.99 7.33
N VAL A 126 -0.88 8.56 7.32
CA VAL A 126 -1.86 8.45 8.40
C VAL A 126 -3.03 7.59 7.92
N MET A 127 -3.23 6.46 8.57
CA MET A 127 -4.34 5.56 8.29
C MET A 127 -5.48 5.88 9.25
N LEU A 128 -6.66 6.22 8.71
CA LEU A 128 -7.85 6.54 9.51
C LEU A 128 -8.75 5.32 9.62
N ALA A 129 -8.90 4.80 10.85
CA ALA A 129 -9.85 3.75 11.16
C ALA A 129 -11.30 4.24 11.05
N LYS A 130 -12.21 3.34 10.65
CA LYS A 130 -13.66 3.55 10.57
C LYS A 130 -14.03 4.81 9.76
N ALA A 131 -13.26 5.07 8.69
CA ALA A 131 -13.40 6.28 7.90
C ALA A 131 -14.78 6.38 7.24
N GLY A 132 -15.43 7.54 7.40
CA GLY A 132 -16.73 7.83 6.80
C GLY A 132 -17.94 7.24 7.53
N GLU A 133 -17.75 6.54 8.65
CA GLU A 133 -18.86 5.86 9.34
C GLU A 133 -19.75 6.82 10.13
N ALA A 134 -19.15 7.78 10.81
CA ALA A 134 -19.86 8.68 11.73
C ALA A 134 -20.23 10.02 11.08
N TYR A 135 -19.31 10.63 10.35
CA TYR A 135 -19.47 11.98 9.79
C TYR A 135 -19.31 12.04 8.26
N GLY A 136 -18.99 10.92 7.61
CA GLY A 136 -18.84 10.87 6.17
C GLY A 136 -17.56 11.54 5.64
N ALA A 137 -17.62 12.07 4.42
CA ALA A 137 -16.48 12.71 3.76
C ALA A 137 -15.84 13.90 4.54
N PRO A 138 -16.55 14.68 5.38
CA PRO A 138 -15.93 15.66 6.26
C PRO A 138 -14.77 15.14 7.11
N GLU A 139 -14.75 13.85 7.48
CA GLU A 139 -13.64 13.24 8.25
C GLU A 139 -12.31 13.37 7.48
N ILE A 140 -12.32 13.01 6.19
CA ILE A 140 -11.14 13.11 5.32
C ILE A 140 -10.79 14.56 5.01
N ARG A 141 -11.81 15.42 4.79
CA ARG A 141 -11.58 16.86 4.55
C ARG A 141 -10.83 17.51 5.70
N ASP A 142 -11.32 17.32 6.91
CA ASP A 142 -10.79 17.99 8.11
C ASP A 142 -9.39 17.45 8.45
N LEU A 143 -9.19 16.11 8.37
CA LEU A 143 -7.87 15.50 8.53
C LEU A 143 -6.89 15.97 7.44
N SER A 144 -7.33 16.01 6.18
CA SER A 144 -6.53 16.50 5.05
C SER A 144 -6.05 17.94 5.27
N ALA A 145 -6.94 18.83 5.72
CA ALA A 145 -6.59 20.21 5.99
C ALA A 145 -5.49 20.33 7.08
N VAL A 146 -5.58 19.51 8.13
CA VAL A 146 -4.55 19.46 9.17
C VAL A 146 -3.22 18.97 8.62
N LEU A 147 -3.20 17.84 7.90
CA LEU A 147 -1.96 17.22 7.43
C LEU A 147 -1.24 18.06 6.38
N VAL A 148 -1.96 18.69 5.46
CA VAL A 148 -1.38 19.62 4.47
C VAL A 148 -0.70 20.81 5.17
N GLY A 149 -1.29 21.30 6.26
CA GLY A 149 -0.70 22.40 7.06
C GLY A 149 0.54 21.99 7.85
N LEU A 150 0.71 20.69 8.15
CA LEU A 150 1.86 20.17 8.89
C LEU A 150 3.00 19.76 7.94
N ASN A 151 2.70 18.85 7.03
CA ASN A 151 3.64 18.29 6.06
C ASN A 151 2.86 17.79 4.83
N HIS A 152 2.99 18.46 3.71
CA HIS A 152 2.28 18.16 2.47
C HIS A 152 2.61 16.77 1.87
N ARG A 153 3.63 16.07 2.39
CA ARG A 153 4.01 14.72 1.94
C ARG A 153 3.17 13.63 2.61
N ILE A 154 2.59 13.92 3.80
CA ILE A 154 1.79 12.91 4.49
C ILE A 154 0.53 12.63 3.71
N THR A 155 0.28 11.34 3.45
CA THR A 155 -0.93 10.87 2.78
C THR A 155 -1.90 10.24 3.76
N ILE A 156 -3.17 10.20 3.38
CA ILE A 156 -4.24 9.56 4.16
C ILE A 156 -4.58 8.22 3.52
N GLN A 157 -4.71 7.18 4.33
CA GLN A 157 -5.27 5.89 3.95
C GLN A 157 -6.55 5.63 4.76
N PRO A 158 -7.74 5.99 4.26
CA PRO A 158 -9.00 5.66 4.92
C PRO A 158 -9.25 4.16 4.85
N ILE A 159 -9.70 3.56 5.97
CA ILE A 159 -10.13 2.17 6.01
C ILE A 159 -11.62 2.11 5.70
N ILE A 160 -11.96 1.40 4.63
CA ILE A 160 -13.34 1.08 4.25
C ILE A 160 -13.70 -0.25 4.93
N GLU A 161 -14.38 -0.16 6.06
CA GLU A 161 -14.69 -1.32 6.92
C GLU A 161 -16.15 -1.35 7.38
N HIS A 162 -17.00 -0.55 6.71
CA HIS A 162 -18.44 -0.51 6.93
C HIS A 162 -19.19 -0.23 5.62
N PRO A 163 -20.41 -0.77 5.42
CA PRO A 163 -21.23 -0.50 4.23
C PRO A 163 -21.46 0.99 3.95
N LYS A 164 -21.59 1.82 4.99
CA LYS A 164 -21.70 3.28 4.83
C LYS A 164 -20.46 3.87 4.17
N SER A 165 -19.27 3.46 4.61
CA SER A 165 -17.99 3.92 4.03
C SER A 165 -17.88 3.49 2.57
N LEU A 166 -18.28 2.27 2.24
CA LEU A 166 -18.30 1.79 0.85
C LEU A 166 -19.24 2.64 -0.02
N LYS A 167 -20.43 2.96 0.49
CA LYS A 167 -21.41 3.77 -0.24
C LYS A 167 -20.91 5.17 -0.61
N ILE A 168 -20.04 5.73 0.22
CA ILE A 168 -19.45 7.08 0.01
C ILE A 168 -17.96 7.01 -0.35
N ALA A 169 -17.49 5.86 -0.83
CA ALA A 169 -16.08 5.69 -1.20
C ALA A 169 -15.59 6.74 -2.22
N PRO A 170 -16.36 7.13 -3.25
CA PRO A 170 -15.97 8.22 -4.16
C PRO A 170 -15.68 9.53 -3.44
N GLU A 171 -16.53 9.91 -2.47
CA GLU A 171 -16.35 11.14 -1.69
C GLU A 171 -15.14 11.08 -0.77
N LEU A 172 -14.82 9.90 -0.20
CA LEU A 172 -13.61 9.72 0.59
C LEU A 172 -12.35 9.83 -0.27
N MET A 173 -12.41 9.37 -1.51
CA MET A 173 -11.26 9.32 -2.43
C MET A 173 -11.02 10.60 -3.23
N GLN A 174 -11.92 11.59 -3.20
CA GLN A 174 -11.78 12.82 -3.99
C GLN A 174 -10.60 13.71 -3.57
N TYR A 175 -10.08 13.54 -2.36
CA TYR A 175 -9.01 14.38 -1.82
C TYR A 175 -7.63 13.96 -2.36
N SER A 176 -6.80 14.96 -2.69
CA SER A 176 -5.45 14.72 -3.21
C SER A 176 -4.50 14.06 -2.21
N THR A 177 -4.77 14.22 -0.92
CA THR A 177 -4.05 13.56 0.18
C THR A 177 -4.34 12.06 0.26
N VAL A 178 -5.48 11.58 -0.24
CA VAL A 178 -5.79 10.16 -0.33
C VAL A 178 -5.13 9.60 -1.59
N LYS A 179 -4.24 8.64 -1.43
CA LYS A 179 -3.59 7.92 -2.55
C LYS A 179 -4.06 6.48 -2.64
N HIS A 180 -4.33 5.88 -1.50
CA HIS A 180 -4.83 4.52 -1.37
C HIS A 180 -5.93 4.47 -0.33
N VAL A 181 -6.84 3.53 -0.49
CA VAL A 181 -7.79 3.11 0.53
C VAL A 181 -7.47 1.69 0.98
N VAL A 182 -7.92 1.32 2.16
CA VAL A 182 -7.71 -0.01 2.75
C VAL A 182 -9.04 -0.70 2.90
N PHE A 183 -9.10 -2.00 2.65
CA PHE A 183 -10.31 -2.79 2.89
C PHE A 183 -10.22 -3.54 4.22
N GLY A 184 -11.03 -3.12 5.21
CA GLY A 184 -11.10 -3.70 6.54
C GLY A 184 -12.13 -4.83 6.60
N ILE A 185 -11.76 -6.05 6.22
CA ILE A 185 -12.67 -7.19 6.00
C ILE A 185 -13.41 -7.64 7.25
N HIS A 186 -12.81 -7.55 8.44
CA HIS A 186 -13.40 -8.09 9.67
C HIS A 186 -14.58 -7.25 10.16
N ASP A 187 -14.39 -5.93 10.28
CA ASP A 187 -15.48 -5.03 10.66
C ASP A 187 -16.51 -4.91 9.55
N PHE A 188 -16.08 -4.92 8.28
CA PHE A 188 -17.01 -4.92 7.14
C PHE A 188 -17.92 -6.16 7.15
N SER A 189 -17.37 -7.36 7.28
CA SER A 189 -18.17 -8.60 7.32
C SER A 189 -19.10 -8.63 8.51
N LYS A 190 -18.65 -8.18 9.68
CA LYS A 190 -19.47 -8.04 10.88
C LYS A 190 -20.65 -7.08 10.64
N ALA A 191 -20.40 -5.91 10.05
CA ALA A 191 -21.44 -4.92 9.76
C ALA A 191 -22.45 -5.41 8.72
N MET A 192 -22.02 -6.25 7.78
CA MET A 192 -22.87 -6.88 6.75
C MET A 192 -23.58 -8.15 7.22
N GLY A 193 -23.21 -8.70 8.38
CA GLY A 193 -23.69 -10.02 8.81
C GLY A 193 -23.16 -11.20 7.98
N ILE A 194 -22.04 -11.02 7.28
CA ILE A 194 -21.41 -12.06 6.47
C ILE A 194 -20.46 -12.87 7.35
N HIS A 195 -20.58 -14.18 7.30
CA HIS A 195 -19.67 -15.07 8.01
C HIS A 195 -18.46 -15.38 7.16
N ILE A 196 -17.29 -14.87 7.56
CA ILE A 196 -16.02 -15.17 6.93
C ILE A 196 -15.14 -16.03 7.82
N THR A 197 -14.26 -16.79 7.19
CA THR A 197 -13.14 -17.49 7.82
C THR A 197 -11.85 -17.03 7.18
N PRO A 198 -10.70 -17.27 7.84
CA PRO A 198 -9.40 -16.93 7.23
C PRO A 198 -9.13 -17.64 5.90
N ARG A 199 -9.94 -18.64 5.51
CA ARG A 199 -9.75 -19.41 4.28
C ARG A 199 -10.71 -19.06 3.16
N ASN A 200 -11.86 -18.43 3.44
CA ASN A 200 -12.91 -18.16 2.43
C ASN A 200 -13.23 -16.68 2.22
N TRP A 201 -12.61 -15.77 2.94
CA TRP A 201 -12.98 -14.37 2.91
C TRP A 201 -12.85 -13.75 1.49
N THR A 202 -11.88 -14.20 0.69
CA THR A 202 -11.71 -13.73 -0.68
C THR A 202 -12.92 -14.10 -1.56
N GLU A 203 -13.54 -15.25 -1.33
CA GLU A 203 -14.73 -15.69 -2.06
C GLU A 203 -15.95 -14.90 -1.64
N GLU A 204 -16.14 -14.70 -0.33
CA GLU A 204 -17.33 -14.07 0.25
C GLU A 204 -17.35 -12.55 0.05
N LEU A 205 -16.18 -11.89 0.08
CA LEU A 205 -16.09 -10.44 0.06
C LEU A 205 -15.57 -9.85 -1.27
N LYS A 206 -15.24 -10.67 -2.24
CA LYS A 206 -14.63 -10.26 -3.51
C LYS A 206 -15.48 -9.25 -4.30
N PHE A 207 -16.81 -9.32 -4.23
CA PHE A 207 -17.67 -8.34 -4.90
C PHE A 207 -17.48 -6.94 -4.32
N TYR A 208 -17.45 -6.81 -3.00
CA TYR A 208 -17.24 -5.54 -2.32
C TYR A 208 -15.81 -5.00 -2.58
N LEU A 209 -14.83 -5.90 -2.62
CA LEU A 209 -13.46 -5.54 -2.97
C LEU A 209 -13.36 -5.01 -4.40
N HIS A 210 -14.09 -5.61 -5.35
CA HIS A 210 -14.18 -5.13 -6.72
C HIS A 210 -14.88 -3.76 -6.81
N ASP A 211 -15.95 -3.53 -6.04
CA ASP A 211 -16.61 -2.22 -5.98
C ASP A 211 -15.65 -1.13 -5.49
N ILE A 212 -14.92 -1.40 -4.40
CA ILE A 212 -13.89 -0.47 -3.88
C ILE A 212 -12.82 -0.23 -4.95
N LEU A 213 -12.34 -1.28 -5.61
CA LEU A 213 -11.30 -1.17 -6.63
C LEU A 213 -11.78 -0.38 -7.84
N PHE A 214 -13.03 -0.58 -8.27
CA PHE A 214 -13.64 0.14 -9.38
C PHE A 214 -13.71 1.65 -9.08
N GLU A 215 -14.25 2.04 -7.93
CA GLU A 215 -14.31 3.44 -7.52
C GLU A 215 -12.92 4.06 -7.33
N ALA A 216 -11.98 3.30 -6.78
CA ALA A 216 -10.59 3.76 -6.64
C ALA A 216 -9.94 4.02 -8.00
N ARG A 217 -10.19 3.17 -9.00
CA ARG A 217 -9.67 3.37 -10.36
C ARG A 217 -10.26 4.60 -11.04
N ILE A 218 -11.56 4.85 -10.88
CA ILE A 218 -12.21 6.08 -11.37
C ILE A 218 -11.56 7.32 -10.74
N ALA A 219 -11.28 7.25 -9.43
CA ALA A 219 -10.65 8.35 -8.70
C ALA A 219 -9.12 8.44 -8.92
N GLY A 220 -8.50 7.56 -9.69
CA GLY A 220 -7.04 7.48 -9.85
C GLY A 220 -6.31 7.08 -8.57
N LYS A 221 -6.91 6.20 -7.75
CA LYS A 221 -6.38 5.75 -6.46
C LYS A 221 -6.08 4.25 -6.45
N GLY A 222 -5.28 3.82 -5.47
CA GLY A 222 -5.01 2.41 -5.23
C GLY A 222 -5.85 1.82 -4.10
N VAL A 223 -5.85 0.49 -4.02
CA VAL A 223 -6.48 -0.27 -2.94
C VAL A 223 -5.45 -1.19 -2.30
N ILE A 224 -5.39 -1.18 -0.99
CA ILE A 224 -4.59 -2.09 -0.19
C ILE A 224 -5.51 -3.20 0.29
N GLY A 225 -5.09 -4.43 0.06
CA GLY A 225 -5.83 -5.61 0.45
C GLY A 225 -5.86 -5.84 1.96
N ALA A 226 -6.64 -6.84 2.31
CA ALA A 226 -6.99 -7.13 3.69
C ALA A 226 -5.82 -7.68 4.53
N VAL A 227 -5.97 -7.52 5.84
CA VAL A 227 -5.10 -8.17 6.81
C VAL A 227 -5.49 -9.64 6.98
N GLU A 228 -4.48 -10.51 6.95
CA GLU A 228 -4.66 -11.93 7.28
C GLU A 228 -4.53 -12.18 8.78
N THR A 229 -5.43 -12.99 9.32
CA THR A 229 -5.36 -13.44 10.70
C THR A 229 -4.62 -14.77 10.88
N LEU A 230 -4.37 -15.50 9.80
CA LEU A 230 -3.51 -16.69 9.83
C LEU A 230 -2.07 -16.30 10.12
N ILE A 231 -1.42 -17.08 10.95
CA ILE A 231 0.00 -16.88 11.30
C ILE A 231 0.76 -18.14 10.91
N GLY A 232 1.31 -18.13 9.69
CA GLY A 232 2.25 -19.15 9.26
C GLY A 232 3.64 -18.89 9.87
N GLN A 233 4.39 -19.96 10.07
CA GLN A 233 5.74 -19.88 10.65
C GLN A 233 6.84 -20.22 9.65
N SER A 234 6.48 -20.37 8.38
CA SER A 234 7.42 -20.72 7.33
C SER A 234 8.37 -19.56 7.05
N SER A 235 9.65 -19.77 7.28
CA SER A 235 10.69 -18.78 6.99
C SER A 235 11.29 -19.06 5.62
N MET A 236 10.74 -18.42 4.59
CA MET A 236 11.18 -18.58 3.21
C MET A 236 12.48 -17.80 2.95
N PRO A 237 13.47 -18.39 2.24
CA PRO A 237 14.68 -17.68 1.82
C PRO A 237 14.37 -16.46 0.93
N GLU A 238 15.05 -15.34 1.17
CA GLU A 238 14.82 -14.08 0.44
C GLU A 238 15.28 -14.14 -1.02
N GLU A 239 16.10 -15.11 -1.39
CA GLU A 239 16.56 -15.35 -2.76
C GLU A 239 15.47 -15.90 -3.68
N ILE A 240 14.37 -16.42 -3.12
CA ILE A 240 13.23 -16.93 -3.87
C ILE A 240 12.34 -15.74 -4.27
N VAL A 241 12.47 -15.31 -5.52
CA VAL A 241 11.80 -14.08 -6.02
C VAL A 241 10.85 -14.34 -7.20
N GLU A 242 10.81 -15.55 -7.73
CA GLU A 242 9.87 -15.94 -8.79
C GLU A 242 8.61 -16.58 -8.16
N PRO A 243 7.39 -16.17 -8.56
CA PRO A 243 6.14 -16.68 -7.97
C PRO A 243 5.99 -18.21 -8.00
N ASP A 244 6.45 -18.85 -9.08
CA ASP A 244 6.39 -20.32 -9.20
C ASP A 244 7.36 -21.00 -8.24
N ASP A 245 8.52 -20.41 -7.97
CA ASP A 245 9.48 -20.94 -7.01
C ASP A 245 8.97 -20.76 -5.57
N VAL A 246 8.29 -19.65 -5.26
CA VAL A 246 7.58 -19.47 -3.97
C VAL A 246 6.55 -20.56 -3.76
N ARG A 247 5.69 -20.82 -4.77
CA ARG A 247 4.68 -21.86 -4.69
C ARG A 247 5.33 -23.23 -4.44
N ARG A 248 6.34 -23.59 -5.23
CA ARG A 248 7.08 -24.86 -5.09
C ARG A 248 7.73 -24.99 -3.71
N TRP A 249 8.34 -23.91 -3.21
CA TRP A 249 8.98 -23.92 -1.90
C TRP A 249 7.94 -24.09 -0.77
N LEU A 250 6.82 -23.38 -0.85
CA LEU A 250 5.73 -23.50 0.13
C LEU A 250 5.08 -24.89 0.11
N ASP A 251 4.95 -25.51 -1.06
CA ASP A 251 4.42 -26.88 -1.18
C ASP A 251 5.33 -27.91 -0.49
N LEU A 252 6.64 -27.72 -0.55
CA LEU A 252 7.65 -28.65 -0.03
C LEU A 252 7.98 -28.39 1.45
N HIS A 253 8.00 -27.13 1.89
CA HIS A 253 8.55 -26.71 3.17
C HIS A 253 7.58 -25.84 4.00
N GLY A 254 6.54 -25.30 3.39
CA GLY A 254 5.62 -24.38 4.04
C GLY A 254 4.54 -25.07 4.86
N ASP A 255 4.06 -24.39 5.90
CA ASP A 255 2.83 -24.74 6.59
C ASP A 255 1.58 -24.35 5.77
N GLU A 256 0.43 -24.86 6.18
CA GLU A 256 -0.84 -24.59 5.47
C GLU A 256 -1.22 -23.10 5.53
N GLU A 257 -1.00 -22.46 6.67
CA GLU A 257 -1.30 -21.05 6.89
C GLU A 257 -0.51 -20.16 5.92
N SER A 258 0.78 -20.40 5.77
CA SER A 258 1.65 -19.68 4.82
C SER A 258 1.19 -19.87 3.37
N ARG A 259 0.76 -21.09 3.00
CA ARG A 259 0.20 -21.36 1.66
C ARG A 259 -1.07 -20.57 1.39
N VAL A 260 -2.00 -20.53 2.36
CA VAL A 260 -3.25 -19.79 2.24
C VAL A 260 -2.99 -18.28 2.12
N VAL A 261 -2.13 -17.72 2.97
CA VAL A 261 -1.78 -16.29 2.92
C VAL A 261 -1.17 -15.93 1.55
N TYR A 262 -0.26 -16.76 1.04
CA TYR A 262 0.35 -16.53 -0.28
C TYR A 262 -0.67 -16.63 -1.41
N LYS A 263 -1.58 -17.62 -1.37
CA LYS A 263 -2.68 -17.74 -2.34
C LYS A 263 -3.52 -16.47 -2.38
N HIS A 264 -3.96 -15.97 -1.24
CA HIS A 264 -4.75 -14.72 -1.16
C HIS A 264 -3.94 -13.51 -1.66
N ALA A 265 -2.65 -13.42 -1.34
CA ALA A 265 -1.80 -12.37 -1.85
C ALA A 265 -1.71 -12.38 -3.38
N MET A 266 -1.60 -13.55 -4.00
CA MET A 266 -1.62 -13.72 -5.47
C MET A 266 -2.97 -13.36 -6.08
N GLU A 267 -4.08 -13.73 -5.44
CA GLU A 267 -5.44 -13.36 -5.87
C GLU A 267 -5.63 -11.85 -5.84
N GLU A 268 -5.29 -11.19 -4.73
CA GLU A 268 -5.38 -9.73 -4.58
C GLU A 268 -4.47 -9.00 -5.59
N ALA A 269 -3.23 -9.46 -5.78
CA ALA A 269 -2.32 -8.89 -6.76
C ALA A 269 -2.85 -9.03 -8.19
N SER A 270 -3.46 -10.18 -8.53
CA SER A 270 -4.06 -10.44 -9.86
C SER A 270 -5.31 -9.58 -10.12
N MET A 271 -6.09 -9.25 -9.09
CA MET A 271 -7.19 -8.29 -9.17
C MET A 271 -6.71 -6.86 -9.41
N GLY A 272 -5.43 -6.58 -9.22
CA GLY A 272 -4.84 -5.25 -9.43
C GLY A 272 -4.73 -4.41 -8.16
N LEU A 273 -4.77 -4.99 -6.97
CA LEU A 273 -4.54 -4.26 -5.73
C LEU A 273 -3.10 -3.73 -5.67
N SER A 274 -2.90 -2.69 -4.87
CA SER A 274 -1.62 -2.00 -4.75
C SER A 274 -0.70 -2.61 -3.70
N GLY A 275 -1.23 -3.41 -2.81
CA GLY A 275 -0.49 -4.01 -1.72
C GLY A 275 -1.40 -4.81 -0.80
N LYS A 276 -0.83 -5.29 0.29
CA LYS A 276 -1.51 -6.12 1.29
C LYS A 276 -1.03 -5.79 2.69
N GLN A 277 -1.91 -5.94 3.66
CA GLN A 277 -1.56 -5.84 5.07
C GLN A 277 -1.20 -7.21 5.64
N VAL A 278 -0.18 -7.26 6.47
CA VAL A 278 0.27 -8.47 7.18
C VAL A 278 0.52 -8.17 8.66
N ILE A 279 0.36 -9.17 9.52
CA ILE A 279 0.57 -9.07 10.97
C ILE A 279 1.77 -9.87 11.47
N HIS A 280 2.35 -10.71 10.62
CA HIS A 280 3.49 -11.55 11.00
C HIS A 280 4.65 -11.39 10.02
N PRO A 281 5.91 -11.31 10.51
CA PRO A 281 7.08 -11.11 9.64
C PRO A 281 7.29 -12.22 8.59
N SER A 282 6.92 -13.46 8.86
CA SER A 282 7.04 -14.59 7.90
C SER A 282 6.21 -14.37 6.63
N HIS A 283 5.17 -13.53 6.69
CA HIS A 283 4.33 -13.22 5.54
C HIS A 283 4.89 -12.12 4.65
N ILE A 284 5.87 -11.32 5.14
CA ILE A 284 6.39 -10.17 4.39
C ILE A 284 6.95 -10.64 3.04
N HIS A 285 7.90 -11.57 3.07
CA HIS A 285 8.61 -11.95 1.85
C HIS A 285 7.71 -12.64 0.80
N PRO A 286 6.93 -13.70 1.12
CA PRO A 286 6.01 -14.29 0.14
C PRO A 286 5.01 -13.28 -0.42
N CYS A 287 4.43 -12.42 0.42
CA CYS A 287 3.53 -11.37 -0.06
C CYS A 287 4.25 -10.32 -0.93
N LYS A 288 5.50 -9.96 -0.61
CA LYS A 288 6.32 -9.10 -1.49
C LYS A 288 6.45 -9.72 -2.88
N VAL A 289 6.78 -11.01 -2.97
CA VAL A 289 6.89 -11.69 -4.26
C VAL A 289 5.56 -11.67 -5.01
N ALA A 290 4.43 -11.89 -4.34
CA ALA A 290 3.10 -11.83 -4.98
C ALA A 290 2.79 -10.46 -5.59
N PHE A 291 3.20 -9.38 -4.93
CA PHE A 291 2.87 -8.01 -5.34
C PHE A 291 3.96 -7.33 -6.17
N THR A 292 5.17 -7.86 -6.21
CA THR A 292 6.29 -7.28 -6.95
C THR A 292 6.44 -7.99 -8.29
N PRO A 293 6.56 -7.29 -9.42
CA PRO A 293 6.89 -7.92 -10.69
C PRO A 293 8.19 -8.71 -10.57
N SER A 294 8.17 -9.96 -11.00
CA SER A 294 9.34 -10.83 -10.91
C SER A 294 10.44 -10.43 -11.90
N PRO A 295 11.70 -10.83 -11.67
CA PRO A 295 12.78 -10.58 -12.61
C PRO A 295 12.50 -11.11 -14.03
N SER A 296 11.86 -12.26 -14.15
CA SER A 296 11.46 -12.84 -15.44
C SER A 296 10.38 -12.03 -16.14
N ASP A 297 9.39 -11.53 -15.39
CA ASP A 297 8.34 -10.66 -15.92
C ASP A 297 8.92 -9.31 -16.37
N VAL A 298 9.73 -8.66 -15.56
CA VAL A 298 10.45 -7.41 -15.91
C VAL A 298 11.22 -7.57 -17.22
N LYS A 299 12.02 -8.64 -17.34
CA LYS A 299 12.80 -8.95 -18.56
C LYS A 299 11.90 -9.07 -19.79
N THR A 300 10.77 -9.75 -19.66
CA THR A 300 9.80 -9.93 -20.74
C THR A 300 9.18 -8.59 -21.15
N LYS A 301 8.77 -7.74 -20.18
CA LYS A 301 8.17 -6.43 -20.47
C LYS A 301 9.17 -5.46 -21.13
N ILE A 302 10.42 -5.49 -20.73
CA ILE A 302 11.50 -4.74 -21.40
C ILE A 302 11.65 -5.19 -22.85
N ALA A 303 11.66 -6.51 -23.12
CA ALA A 303 11.78 -7.04 -24.47
C ALA A 303 10.59 -6.63 -25.36
N ILE A 304 9.36 -6.64 -24.83
CA ILE A 304 8.15 -6.17 -25.52
C ILE A 304 8.29 -4.70 -25.91
N LEU A 305 8.66 -3.84 -24.95
CA LEU A 305 8.78 -2.39 -25.20
C LEU A 305 9.91 -2.06 -26.17
N LYS A 306 11.03 -2.77 -26.13
CA LYS A 306 12.11 -2.64 -27.12
C LYS A 306 11.62 -2.97 -28.52
N ALA A 307 10.95 -4.12 -28.69
CA ALA A 307 10.38 -4.52 -29.98
C ALA A 307 9.34 -3.53 -30.51
N ALA A 308 8.49 -2.97 -29.62
CA ALA A 308 7.52 -1.94 -30.01
C ALA A 308 8.19 -0.63 -30.47
N ILE A 309 9.28 -0.22 -29.84
CA ILE A 309 10.08 0.95 -30.22
C ILE A 309 10.76 0.72 -31.57
N GLU A 310 11.41 -0.42 -31.77
CA GLU A 310 12.08 -0.79 -33.01
C GLU A 310 11.14 -0.85 -34.22
N ALA A 311 9.89 -1.26 -33.98
CA ALA A 311 8.85 -1.31 -35.02
C ALA A 311 8.06 0.00 -35.17
N ASP A 312 8.42 1.07 -34.44
CA ASP A 312 7.66 2.34 -34.39
C ASP A 312 6.17 2.16 -34.07
N ALA A 313 5.85 1.15 -33.23
CA ALA A 313 4.49 0.73 -32.93
C ALA A 313 3.98 1.23 -31.54
N LEU A 314 4.83 1.93 -30.78
CA LEU A 314 4.55 2.27 -29.37
C LEU A 314 3.26 3.09 -29.19
N LEU A 315 2.95 3.96 -30.15
CA LEU A 315 1.76 4.85 -30.13
C LEU A 315 0.65 4.41 -31.11
N GLY A 316 0.92 3.41 -31.95
CA GLY A 316 -0.04 2.90 -32.93
C GLY A 316 0.56 1.78 -33.76
N GLY A 317 -0.27 0.82 -34.10
CA GLY A 317 0.14 -0.39 -34.81
C GLY A 317 0.23 -1.60 -33.89
N ALA A 318 0.64 -2.72 -34.45
CA ALA A 318 0.79 -3.98 -33.72
C ALA A 318 2.06 -4.70 -34.17
N ILE A 319 2.66 -5.47 -33.25
CA ILE A 319 3.84 -6.30 -33.50
C ILE A 319 3.52 -7.77 -33.23
N LYS A 320 4.24 -8.67 -33.89
CA LYS A 320 4.25 -10.08 -33.51
C LYS A 320 5.42 -10.34 -32.56
N PHE A 321 5.11 -10.77 -31.34
CA PHE A 321 6.11 -11.07 -30.32
C PHE A 321 5.82 -12.45 -29.71
N GLN A 322 6.78 -13.37 -29.79
CA GLN A 322 6.66 -14.74 -29.26
C GLN A 322 5.37 -15.50 -29.68
N GLY A 323 4.87 -15.22 -30.90
CA GLY A 323 3.66 -15.86 -31.41
C GLY A 323 2.36 -15.12 -31.16
N GLU A 324 2.37 -14.09 -30.32
CA GLU A 324 1.23 -13.25 -30.00
C GLU A 324 1.26 -11.92 -30.79
N MET A 325 0.08 -11.37 -31.03
CA MET A 325 -0.09 -10.01 -31.58
C MET A 325 -0.23 -9.04 -30.42
N LEU A 326 0.70 -8.10 -30.30
CA LEU A 326 0.71 -7.07 -29.25
C LEU A 326 0.48 -5.69 -29.86
N ASP A 327 -0.31 -4.86 -29.17
CA ASP A 327 -0.73 -3.53 -29.57
C ASP A 327 -0.57 -2.50 -28.42
N PRO A 328 -0.86 -1.20 -28.61
CA PRO A 328 -0.65 -0.17 -27.60
C PRO A 328 -1.19 -0.45 -26.20
N PRO A 329 -2.40 -1.01 -25.97
CA PRO A 329 -2.85 -1.41 -24.64
C PRO A 329 -1.91 -2.39 -23.93
N MET A 330 -1.30 -3.32 -24.68
CA MET A 330 -0.36 -4.30 -24.11
C MET A 330 1.01 -3.68 -23.83
N PHE A 331 1.46 -2.71 -24.64
CA PHE A 331 2.65 -1.90 -24.35
C PHE A 331 2.43 -1.05 -23.10
N GLY A 332 1.23 -0.47 -22.92
CA GLY A 332 0.84 0.22 -21.71
C GLY A 332 0.93 -0.67 -20.46
N LYS A 333 0.43 -1.91 -20.53
CA LYS A 333 0.58 -2.89 -19.42
C LYS A 333 2.05 -3.24 -19.16
N ALA A 334 2.87 -3.37 -20.20
CA ALA A 334 4.30 -3.62 -20.01
C ALA A 334 4.97 -2.45 -19.27
N LEU A 335 4.65 -1.22 -19.66
CA LEU A 335 5.14 -0.03 -18.97
C LEU A 335 4.66 0.03 -17.51
N GLN A 336 3.38 -0.22 -17.24
CA GLN A 336 2.84 -0.28 -15.88
C GLN A 336 3.60 -1.28 -15.00
N THR A 337 3.96 -2.44 -15.55
CA THR A 337 4.77 -3.45 -14.84
C THR A 337 6.13 -2.89 -14.44
N LEU A 338 6.82 -2.18 -15.35
CA LEU A 338 8.12 -1.59 -15.05
C LEU A 338 8.01 -0.46 -14.01
N LEU A 339 6.98 0.40 -14.13
CA LEU A 339 6.74 1.46 -13.17
C LEU A 339 6.44 0.91 -11.77
N ARG A 340 5.66 -0.18 -11.71
CA ARG A 340 5.41 -0.90 -10.46
C ARG A 340 6.69 -1.49 -9.88
N ALA A 341 7.49 -2.16 -10.68
CA ALA A 341 8.75 -2.73 -10.24
C ALA A 341 9.71 -1.65 -9.73
N HIS A 342 9.77 -0.49 -10.41
CA HIS A 342 10.56 0.66 -9.94
C HIS A 342 10.07 1.18 -8.59
N ALA A 343 8.77 1.43 -8.43
CA ALA A 343 8.19 1.93 -7.18
C ALA A 343 8.39 0.98 -5.99
N LEU A 344 8.54 -0.33 -6.26
CA LEU A 344 8.83 -1.37 -5.27
C LEU A 344 10.34 -1.68 -5.13
N HIS A 345 11.20 -0.83 -5.71
CA HIS A 345 12.66 -0.99 -5.70
C HIS A 345 13.17 -2.31 -6.28
N ALA A 346 12.44 -2.87 -7.26
CA ALA A 346 12.75 -4.15 -7.89
C ALA A 346 13.39 -4.02 -9.29
N LEU A 347 13.65 -2.79 -9.76
CA LEU A 347 14.41 -2.55 -11.01
C LEU A 347 15.88 -2.28 -10.74
N SER A 348 16.72 -2.79 -11.65
CA SER A 348 18.11 -2.36 -11.73
C SER A 348 18.22 -0.87 -12.16
N PRO A 349 19.34 -0.19 -11.91
CA PRO A 349 19.57 1.16 -12.43
C PRO A 349 19.42 1.27 -13.96
N ASP A 350 19.90 0.28 -14.70
CA ASP A 350 19.82 0.25 -16.17
C ASP A 350 18.38 0.08 -16.66
N ASP A 351 17.61 -0.83 -16.04
CA ASP A 351 16.20 -1.02 -16.36
C ASP A 351 15.35 0.19 -15.98
N THR A 352 15.69 0.86 -14.89
CA THR A 352 15.09 2.15 -14.49
C THR A 352 15.38 3.21 -15.56
N GLY A 353 16.61 3.32 -16.02
CA GLY A 353 17.00 4.21 -17.12
C GLY A 353 16.19 3.95 -18.39
N PHE A 354 16.00 2.69 -18.75
CA PHE A 354 15.18 2.30 -19.90
C PHE A 354 13.70 2.69 -19.69
N ALA A 355 13.10 2.43 -18.52
CA ALA A 355 11.72 2.81 -18.24
C ALA A 355 11.50 4.33 -18.35
N ILE A 356 12.44 5.13 -17.86
CA ILE A 356 12.42 6.60 -17.99
C ILE A 356 12.53 7.02 -19.48
N GLU A 357 13.38 6.37 -20.27
CA GLU A 357 13.48 6.65 -21.70
C GLU A 357 12.17 6.37 -22.43
N VAL A 358 11.51 5.26 -22.13
CA VAL A 358 10.18 4.95 -22.68
C VAL A 358 9.17 6.02 -22.32
N LEU A 359 9.10 6.43 -21.03
CA LEU A 359 8.19 7.49 -20.58
C LEU A 359 8.40 8.81 -21.34
N ARG A 360 9.64 9.19 -21.62
CA ARG A 360 9.96 10.42 -22.37
C ARG A 360 9.52 10.38 -23.84
N LYS A 361 9.34 9.19 -24.42
CA LYS A 361 8.85 9.02 -25.79
C LYS A 361 7.33 9.06 -25.89
N LEU A 362 6.62 8.94 -24.76
CA LEU A 362 5.17 8.92 -24.72
C LEU A 362 4.60 10.33 -24.49
N PRO A 363 3.47 10.69 -25.16
CA PRO A 363 2.70 11.87 -24.81
C PRO A 363 2.23 11.82 -23.36
N GLU A 364 2.17 12.98 -22.70
CA GLU A 364 1.72 13.09 -21.30
C GLU A 364 0.37 12.41 -21.03
N GLN A 365 -0.58 12.56 -21.95
CA GLN A 365 -1.89 11.91 -21.85
C GLN A 365 -1.77 10.38 -21.80
N VAL A 366 -0.93 9.79 -22.64
CA VAL A 366 -0.71 8.34 -22.69
C VAL A 366 -0.06 7.85 -21.40
N VAL A 367 0.87 8.64 -20.84
CA VAL A 367 1.49 8.30 -19.54
C VAL A 367 0.44 8.31 -18.42
N ARG A 368 -0.43 9.33 -18.39
CA ARG A 368 -1.52 9.42 -17.40
C ARG A 368 -2.50 8.24 -17.49
N GLU A 369 -2.90 7.86 -18.71
CA GLU A 369 -3.81 6.73 -18.94
C GLU A 369 -3.21 5.38 -18.55
N ASN A 370 -1.90 5.23 -18.67
CA ASN A 370 -1.19 3.99 -18.35
C ASN A 370 -0.73 3.89 -16.89
N TRP A 371 -0.83 4.98 -16.11
CA TRP A 371 -0.51 4.94 -14.69
C TRP A 371 -1.79 4.89 -13.85
N PRO A 372 -2.11 3.73 -13.22
CA PRO A 372 -3.42 3.51 -12.59
C PRO A 372 -3.71 4.41 -11.38
N TYR A 373 -2.73 5.12 -10.87
CA TYR A 373 -2.84 5.93 -9.64
C TYR A 373 -2.79 7.43 -9.87
N GLY A 374 -3.13 7.86 -11.08
CA GLY A 374 -3.14 9.28 -11.40
C GLY A 374 -1.77 9.92 -11.18
N VAL A 375 -0.89 9.77 -12.13
CA VAL A 375 0.34 10.57 -12.17
C VAL A 375 -0.09 12.02 -12.31
N ILE A 376 0.09 12.79 -11.27
CA ILE A 376 0.06 14.24 -11.37
C ILE A 376 1.43 14.62 -11.96
N LEU A 377 1.48 14.72 -13.26
CA LEU A 377 2.62 15.32 -13.96
C LEU A 377 2.69 16.79 -13.67
#